data_30a75e8abfd0827ec3d9c61d86705bc7
#
_entry.id   30a75e8abfd0827ec3d9c61d86705bc7
#
_cell.length_a   1.000
_cell.length_b   1.000
_cell.length_c   1.000
_cell.angle_alpha   90.00
_cell.angle_beta   90.00
_cell.angle_gamma   90.00
#
_symmetry.space_group_name_H-M   'P 1'
#
loop_
_entity.id
_entity.type
_entity.pdbx_description
1 polymer ?
#
loop_
_entity_poly.entity_id
_entity_poly.type
_entity_poly.pdbx_seq_one_letter_code
_entity_poly.pdbx_strand_id
1 'polypeptide(L)'
;KPGAGLCPVRGHSNVQGDRTMGIATNMPPPFLDALGKEFSSDPPRETGMDTVESIRAMRVGKAKVFFALGGNFLSATPDVQAVAEGLQKCHLTVQVSTKLNRSHLVTGKQALILPCLGRSEKDRDQFVTVENSMGIVHSSHGKLSPISDSVRSEPAIVAGIAKATLHEKGNIPWDTFAEDYSSIRS
;
A
#
# COMPACT_ATOMS: atom_id res chain seq x y z
N LYS A 1 -30.37 14.10 -22.32
CA LYS A 1 -31.01 15.17 -21.54
C LYS A 1 -29.97 16.22 -21.16
N PRO A 2 -30.30 17.50 -21.06
CA PRO A 2 -29.41 18.49 -20.50
C PRO A 2 -28.92 18.07 -19.10
N GLY A 3 -27.63 18.15 -18.83
CA GLY A 3 -27.01 17.70 -17.58
C GLY A 3 -26.75 16.20 -17.47
N ALA A 4 -27.11 15.39 -18.45
CA ALA A 4 -26.72 13.99 -18.49
C ALA A 4 -25.26 13.86 -18.94
N GLY A 5 -24.55 12.90 -18.36
CA GLY A 5 -23.15 12.62 -18.69
C GLY A 5 -22.74 11.21 -18.30
N LEU A 6 -21.51 10.85 -18.63
CA LEU A 6 -20.90 9.62 -18.19
C LEU A 6 -20.36 9.80 -16.77
N CYS A 7 -20.69 8.89 -15.87
CA CYS A 7 -20.13 8.81 -14.53
C CYS A 7 -19.19 7.60 -14.45
N PRO A 8 -17.89 7.75 -14.69
CA PRO A 8 -16.96 6.65 -14.62
C PRO A 8 -16.81 6.20 -13.16
N VAL A 9 -17.07 4.94 -12.89
CA VAL A 9 -16.84 4.30 -11.60
C VAL A 9 -15.55 3.49 -11.69
N ARG A 10 -14.56 3.86 -10.88
CA ARG A 10 -13.29 3.14 -10.80
C ARG A 10 -13.31 2.14 -9.66
N GLY A 11 -12.49 1.11 -9.74
CA GLY A 11 -12.40 0.09 -8.71
C GLY A 11 -11.90 0.60 -7.36
N HIS A 12 -11.04 1.62 -7.36
CA HIS A 12 -10.49 2.25 -6.16
C HIS A 12 -10.72 3.75 -6.18
N SER A 13 -11.02 4.34 -5.03
CA SER A 13 -11.39 5.76 -4.92
C SER A 13 -10.23 6.73 -5.22
N ASN A 14 -8.99 6.30 -5.04
CA ASN A 14 -7.79 7.13 -5.20
C ASN A 14 -6.88 6.67 -6.36
N VAL A 15 -7.40 6.00 -7.36
CA VAL A 15 -6.60 5.57 -8.54
C VAL A 15 -5.95 6.76 -9.23
N GLN A 16 -6.65 7.90 -9.28
CA GLN A 16 -6.10 9.12 -9.87
C GLN A 16 -4.96 9.68 -9.02
N GLY A 17 -5.10 9.69 -7.71
CA GLY A 17 -4.05 10.12 -6.78
C GLY A 17 -2.79 9.23 -6.87
N ASP A 18 -2.97 7.91 -6.99
CA ASP A 18 -1.84 6.99 -7.22
C ASP A 18 -1.05 7.38 -8.47
N ARG A 19 -1.75 7.71 -9.57
CA ARG A 19 -1.12 8.17 -10.81
C ARG A 19 -0.41 9.51 -10.65
N THR A 20 -1.05 10.45 -9.96
CA THR A 20 -0.48 11.77 -9.66
C THR A 20 0.80 11.65 -8.83
N MET A 21 0.86 10.70 -7.91
CA MET A 21 2.06 10.39 -7.12
C MET A 21 3.09 9.51 -7.84
N GLY A 22 2.88 9.25 -9.13
CA GLY A 22 3.82 8.49 -9.95
C GLY A 22 3.74 6.98 -9.80
N ILE A 23 2.73 6.44 -9.13
CA ILE A 23 2.53 4.98 -9.01
C ILE A 23 1.92 4.48 -10.31
N ALA A 24 2.73 3.85 -11.13
CA ALA A 24 2.33 3.28 -12.43
C ALA A 24 3.01 1.94 -12.66
N THR A 25 2.41 1.11 -13.50
CA THR A 25 2.93 -0.22 -13.84
C THR A 25 4.30 -0.15 -14.52
N ASN A 26 4.47 0.86 -15.40
CA ASN A 26 5.72 1.11 -16.12
C ASN A 26 6.12 2.56 -15.87
N MET A 27 7.25 2.77 -15.26
CA MET A 27 7.80 4.10 -15.01
C MET A 27 8.69 4.52 -16.18
N PRO A 28 8.55 5.76 -16.67
CA PRO A 28 9.40 6.27 -17.75
C PRO A 28 10.88 6.26 -17.36
N PRO A 29 11.80 5.88 -18.25
CA PRO A 29 13.24 5.89 -17.94
C PRO A 29 13.74 7.23 -17.36
N PRO A 30 13.36 8.41 -17.88
CA PRO A 30 13.81 9.69 -17.31
C PRO A 30 13.38 9.89 -15.85
N PHE A 31 12.21 9.36 -15.46
CA PHE A 31 11.77 9.41 -14.07
C PHE A 31 12.63 8.51 -13.17
N LEU A 32 12.94 7.29 -13.62
CA LEU A 32 13.81 6.37 -12.89
C LEU A 32 15.23 6.93 -12.76
N ASP A 33 15.74 7.61 -13.79
CA ASP A 33 17.04 8.28 -13.76
C ASP A 33 17.05 9.41 -12.72
N ALA A 34 16.01 10.24 -12.68
CA ALA A 34 15.88 11.30 -11.69
C ALA A 34 15.77 10.73 -10.27
N LEU A 35 14.98 9.68 -10.08
CA LEU A 35 14.82 9.00 -8.79
C LEU A 35 16.16 8.39 -8.32
N GLY A 36 16.87 7.73 -9.20
CA GLY A 36 18.18 7.14 -8.91
C GLY A 36 19.21 8.19 -8.49
N LYS A 37 19.20 9.33 -9.18
CA LYS A 37 20.08 10.46 -8.85
C LYS A 37 19.73 11.08 -7.49
N GLU A 38 18.44 11.32 -7.23
CA GLU A 38 17.98 11.96 -5.99
C GLU A 38 18.30 11.11 -4.76
N PHE A 39 18.01 9.80 -4.83
CA PHE A 39 18.19 8.90 -3.69
C PHE A 39 19.50 8.08 -3.74
N SER A 40 20.43 8.41 -4.64
CA SER A 40 21.70 7.68 -4.81
C SER A 40 21.50 6.17 -4.87
N SER A 41 20.49 5.73 -5.64
CA SER A 41 20.07 4.33 -5.79
C SER A 41 19.99 3.94 -7.26
N ASP A 42 19.91 2.64 -7.53
CA ASP A 42 19.66 2.11 -8.89
C ASP A 42 18.24 1.50 -8.91
N PRO A 43 17.22 2.25 -9.32
CA PRO A 43 15.87 1.73 -9.38
C PRO A 43 15.76 0.60 -10.42
N PRO A 44 15.01 -0.47 -10.12
CA PRO A 44 14.82 -1.55 -11.07
C PRO A 44 14.13 -1.03 -12.35
N ARG A 45 14.66 -1.45 -13.50
CA ARG A 45 14.18 -1.04 -14.83
C ARG A 45 13.27 -2.08 -15.48
N GLU A 46 13.30 -3.29 -14.95
CA GLU A 46 12.45 -4.36 -15.43
C GLU A 46 11.04 -4.23 -14.84
N THR A 47 10.05 -4.58 -15.65
CA THR A 47 8.66 -4.65 -15.18
C THR A 47 8.53 -5.71 -14.09
N GLY A 48 7.90 -5.35 -12.99
CA GLY A 48 7.58 -6.30 -11.92
C GLY A 48 6.50 -7.30 -12.35
N MET A 49 6.15 -8.20 -11.44
CA MET A 49 5.11 -9.21 -11.66
C MET A 49 3.72 -8.61 -11.45
N ASP A 50 2.79 -8.94 -12.32
CA ASP A 50 1.38 -8.68 -12.11
C ASP A 50 0.78 -9.62 -11.03
N THR A 51 -0.51 -9.49 -10.76
CA THR A 51 -1.19 -10.30 -9.74
C THR A 51 -1.10 -11.80 -10.03
N VAL A 52 -1.29 -12.19 -11.29
CA VAL A 52 -1.27 -13.62 -11.70
C VAL A 52 0.14 -14.18 -11.60
N GLU A 53 1.12 -13.43 -12.10
CA GLU A 53 2.53 -13.79 -12.03
C GLU A 53 3.03 -13.86 -10.59
N SER A 54 2.60 -12.94 -9.74
CA SER A 54 2.92 -12.94 -8.31
C SER A 54 2.38 -14.19 -7.62
N ILE A 55 1.14 -14.60 -7.91
CA ILE A 55 0.56 -15.84 -7.37
C ILE A 55 1.34 -17.06 -7.86
N ARG A 56 1.68 -17.10 -9.14
CA ARG A 56 2.53 -18.17 -9.69
C ARG A 56 3.90 -18.22 -9.01
N ALA A 57 4.54 -17.07 -8.82
CA ALA A 57 5.83 -16.97 -8.15
C ALA A 57 5.77 -17.44 -6.69
N MET A 58 4.69 -17.13 -5.95
CA MET A 58 4.45 -17.66 -4.62
C MET A 58 4.30 -19.18 -4.64
N ARG A 59 3.47 -19.71 -5.55
CA ARG A 59 3.21 -21.16 -5.67
C ARG A 59 4.47 -21.99 -5.96
N VAL A 60 5.42 -21.45 -6.71
CA VAL A 60 6.70 -22.13 -6.96
C VAL A 60 7.78 -21.76 -5.94
N GLY A 61 7.44 -20.98 -4.91
CA GLY A 61 8.36 -20.58 -3.85
C GLY A 61 9.42 -19.55 -4.28
N LYS A 62 9.25 -18.89 -5.41
CA LYS A 62 10.11 -17.79 -5.87
C LYS A 62 9.89 -16.53 -5.05
N ALA A 63 8.62 -16.15 -4.81
CA ALA A 63 8.29 -15.07 -3.89
C ALA A 63 8.36 -15.57 -2.45
N LYS A 64 9.13 -14.87 -1.61
CA LYS A 64 9.40 -15.27 -0.22
C LYS A 64 8.60 -14.47 0.78
N VAL A 65 8.29 -13.23 0.48
CA VAL A 65 7.57 -12.31 1.36
C VAL A 65 6.31 -11.84 0.64
N PHE A 66 5.19 -11.93 1.32
CA PHE A 66 3.94 -11.32 0.91
C PHE A 66 3.60 -10.19 1.88
N PHE A 67 3.44 -8.99 1.37
CA PHE A 67 3.05 -7.82 2.14
C PHE A 67 1.73 -7.28 1.60
N ALA A 68 0.69 -7.28 2.45
CA ALA A 68 -0.62 -6.75 2.12
C ALA A 68 -0.93 -5.51 2.96
N LEU A 69 -1.30 -4.43 2.30
CA LEU A 69 -1.79 -3.21 2.92
C LEU A 69 -3.28 -3.08 2.64
N GLY A 70 -4.09 -3.47 3.60
CA GLY A 70 -5.54 -3.56 3.45
C GLY A 70 -6.01 -4.73 2.58
N GLY A 71 -7.29 -4.70 2.24
CA GLY A 71 -7.91 -5.66 1.33
C GLY A 71 -8.13 -7.06 1.91
N ASN A 72 -8.60 -7.95 1.05
CA ASN A 72 -8.81 -9.38 1.33
C ASN A 72 -8.30 -10.18 0.14
N PHE A 73 -6.98 -10.25 0.01
CA PHE A 73 -6.31 -10.81 -1.17
C PHE A 73 -6.77 -12.23 -1.50
N LEU A 74 -6.92 -13.08 -0.48
CA LEU A 74 -7.36 -14.47 -0.66
C LEU A 74 -8.72 -14.58 -1.36
N SER A 75 -9.67 -13.71 -1.00
CA SER A 75 -11.05 -13.78 -1.53
C SER A 75 -11.29 -12.82 -2.70
N ALA A 76 -10.40 -11.87 -2.93
CA ALA A 76 -10.51 -10.89 -4.01
C ALA A 76 -9.97 -11.40 -5.35
N THR A 77 -9.23 -12.49 -5.33
CA THR A 77 -8.62 -13.10 -6.51
C THR A 77 -9.48 -14.26 -7.04
N PRO A 78 -9.44 -14.54 -8.36
CA PRO A 78 -10.35 -15.53 -8.96
C PRO A 78 -10.18 -16.96 -8.44
N ASP A 79 -8.96 -17.38 -8.12
CA ASP A 79 -8.62 -18.74 -7.68
C ASP A 79 -8.14 -18.75 -6.24
N VAL A 80 -9.10 -18.89 -5.32
CA VAL A 80 -8.83 -18.89 -3.87
C VAL A 80 -7.87 -20.01 -3.46
N GLN A 81 -7.97 -21.19 -4.08
CA GLN A 81 -7.11 -22.32 -3.74
C GLN A 81 -5.67 -22.07 -4.17
N ALA A 82 -5.44 -21.62 -5.41
CA ALA A 82 -4.11 -21.30 -5.90
C ALA A 82 -3.43 -20.21 -5.08
N VAL A 83 -4.22 -19.21 -4.64
CA VAL A 83 -3.71 -18.14 -3.77
C VAL A 83 -3.35 -18.67 -2.38
N ALA A 84 -4.20 -19.51 -1.79
CA ALA A 84 -3.93 -20.13 -0.49
C ALA A 84 -2.64 -20.96 -0.53
N GLU A 85 -2.48 -21.82 -1.54
CA GLU A 85 -1.25 -22.59 -1.76
C GLU A 85 -0.01 -21.71 -1.90
N GLY A 86 -0.14 -20.57 -2.61
CA GLY A 86 0.93 -19.60 -2.78
C GLY A 86 1.33 -18.93 -1.45
N LEU A 87 0.34 -18.42 -0.72
CA LEU A 87 0.58 -17.76 0.57
C LEU A 87 1.28 -18.69 1.58
N GLN A 88 0.84 -19.95 1.66
CA GLN A 88 1.44 -20.95 2.57
C GLN A 88 2.90 -21.27 2.23
N LYS A 89 3.34 -21.06 0.99
CA LYS A 89 4.73 -21.25 0.58
C LYS A 89 5.63 -20.04 0.85
N CYS A 90 5.06 -18.89 1.14
CA CYS A 90 5.83 -17.72 1.55
C CYS A 90 6.58 -18.00 2.86
N HIS A 91 7.75 -17.42 3.00
CA HIS A 91 8.48 -17.45 4.25
C HIS A 91 7.83 -16.55 5.28
N LEU A 92 7.39 -15.36 4.84
CA LEU A 92 6.73 -14.37 5.68
C LEU A 92 5.50 -13.82 4.97
N THR A 93 4.39 -13.72 5.70
CA THR A 93 3.21 -12.93 5.30
C THR A 93 3.00 -11.81 6.30
N VAL A 94 2.91 -10.58 5.80
CA VAL A 94 2.59 -9.38 6.58
C VAL A 94 1.26 -8.85 6.11
N GLN A 95 0.34 -8.63 7.03
CA GLN A 95 -0.98 -8.09 6.71
C GLN A 95 -1.27 -6.90 7.62
N VAL A 96 -1.36 -5.72 7.02
CA VAL A 96 -1.79 -4.48 7.67
C VAL A 96 -3.28 -4.33 7.42
N SER A 97 -4.11 -4.27 8.46
CA SER A 97 -5.55 -4.36 8.27
C SER A 97 -6.32 -3.66 9.36
N THR A 98 -7.46 -3.04 9.00
CA THR A 98 -8.38 -2.42 9.95
C THR A 98 -9.22 -3.45 10.70
N LYS A 99 -9.44 -4.62 10.10
CA LYS A 99 -10.15 -5.75 10.72
C LYS A 99 -9.74 -7.06 10.08
N LEU A 100 -9.87 -8.14 10.82
CA LEU A 100 -9.56 -9.49 10.33
C LEU A 100 -10.54 -9.94 9.23
N ASN A 101 -10.02 -10.70 8.28
CA ASN A 101 -10.77 -11.34 7.22
C ASN A 101 -10.15 -12.71 6.88
N ARG A 102 -10.68 -13.40 5.88
CA ARG A 102 -10.23 -14.77 5.53
C ARG A 102 -8.75 -14.86 5.15
N SER A 103 -8.16 -13.80 4.61
CA SER A 103 -6.74 -13.81 4.25
C SER A 103 -5.82 -13.99 5.45
N HIS A 104 -6.26 -13.57 6.64
CA HIS A 104 -5.48 -13.70 7.87
C HIS A 104 -5.42 -15.15 8.40
N LEU A 105 -6.27 -16.03 7.90
CA LEU A 105 -6.30 -17.46 8.28
C LEU A 105 -5.34 -18.31 7.42
N VAL A 106 -4.81 -17.74 6.33
CA VAL A 106 -3.91 -18.43 5.41
C VAL A 106 -2.58 -17.67 5.38
N THR A 107 -1.60 -18.21 6.07
CA THR A 107 -0.32 -17.52 6.30
C THR A 107 0.85 -18.33 5.77
N GLY A 108 1.98 -17.66 5.58
CA GLY A 108 3.27 -18.30 5.33
C GLY A 108 3.81 -18.99 6.58
N LYS A 109 5.09 -19.38 6.54
CA LYS A 109 5.79 -20.00 7.67
C LYS A 109 5.84 -19.09 8.90
N GLN A 110 5.94 -17.80 8.66
CA GLN A 110 5.83 -16.76 9.68
C GLN A 110 4.74 -15.76 9.24
N ALA A 111 4.05 -15.17 10.21
CA ALA A 111 3.00 -14.22 9.95
C ALA A 111 3.08 -13.02 10.90
N LEU A 112 2.88 -11.83 10.35
CA LEU A 112 2.63 -10.62 11.10
C LEU A 112 1.26 -10.07 10.72
N ILE A 113 0.43 -9.78 11.71
CA ILE A 113 -0.85 -9.09 11.52
C ILE A 113 -0.75 -7.79 12.30
N LEU A 114 -0.75 -6.68 11.59
CA LEU A 114 -0.57 -5.34 12.13
C LEU A 114 -1.90 -4.59 12.03
N PRO A 115 -2.58 -4.35 13.16
CA PRO A 115 -3.80 -3.54 13.15
C PRO A 115 -3.46 -2.10 12.80
N CYS A 116 -4.27 -1.49 11.93
CA CYS A 116 -4.11 -0.09 11.54
C CYS A 116 -5.40 0.71 11.76
N LEU A 117 -5.25 2.03 11.85
CA LEU A 117 -6.37 2.95 11.94
C LEU A 117 -7.27 2.82 10.71
N GLY A 118 -8.56 2.79 10.96
CA GLY A 118 -9.58 2.88 9.92
C GLY A 118 -9.77 4.32 9.44
N ARG A 119 -10.37 4.48 8.26
CA ARG A 119 -10.64 5.79 7.66
C ARG A 119 -11.50 6.72 8.53
N SER A 120 -12.33 6.14 9.39
CA SER A 120 -13.20 6.87 10.31
C SER A 120 -12.50 7.33 11.60
N GLU A 121 -11.33 6.80 11.89
CA GLU A 121 -10.56 7.10 13.10
C GLU A 121 -9.57 8.24 12.87
N LYS A 122 -9.36 9.03 13.91
CA LYS A 122 -8.39 10.13 13.88
C LYS A 122 -6.97 9.60 13.96
N ASP A 123 -6.06 10.19 13.18
CA ASP A 123 -4.64 10.16 13.46
C ASP A 123 -4.20 11.56 13.86
N ARG A 124 -4.36 11.89 15.12
CA ARG A 124 -4.13 13.27 15.62
C ARG A 124 -5.00 14.27 14.83
N ASP A 125 -4.44 15.37 14.36
CA ASP A 125 -5.09 16.36 13.51
C ASP A 125 -4.74 16.21 12.03
N GLN A 126 -4.19 15.06 11.64
CA GLN A 126 -3.77 14.80 10.28
C GLN A 126 -4.93 14.41 9.37
N PHE A 127 -4.76 14.65 8.10
CA PHE A 127 -5.69 14.23 7.05
C PHE A 127 -4.93 13.63 5.86
N VAL A 128 -5.62 12.83 5.10
CA VAL A 128 -5.14 12.34 3.81
C VAL A 128 -5.93 12.96 2.69
N THR A 129 -5.41 12.92 1.48
CA THR A 129 -6.10 13.42 0.30
C THR A 129 -6.54 12.27 -0.59
N VAL A 130 -7.65 12.49 -1.27
CA VAL A 130 -8.20 11.58 -2.29
C VAL A 130 -8.46 12.40 -3.54
N GLU A 131 -7.85 12.03 -4.65
CA GLU A 131 -8.09 12.65 -5.95
C GLU A 131 -9.09 11.81 -6.74
N ASN A 132 -10.21 12.41 -7.12
CA ASN A 132 -11.23 11.72 -7.90
C ASN A 132 -10.91 11.76 -9.42
N SER A 133 -11.72 11.07 -10.24
CA SER A 133 -11.51 10.99 -11.69
C SER A 133 -11.71 12.32 -12.43
N MET A 134 -12.19 13.36 -11.75
CA MET A 134 -12.30 14.72 -12.29
C MET A 134 -11.07 15.59 -11.98
N GLY A 135 -10.07 15.02 -11.29
CA GLY A 135 -8.89 15.76 -10.83
C GLY A 135 -9.15 16.65 -9.60
N ILE A 136 -10.30 16.46 -8.92
CA ILE A 136 -10.62 17.21 -7.71
C ILE A 136 -10.03 16.50 -6.50
N VAL A 137 -9.26 17.23 -5.72
CA VAL A 137 -8.63 16.73 -4.50
C VAL A 137 -9.53 17.02 -3.30
N HIS A 138 -9.89 15.99 -2.59
CA HIS A 138 -10.68 16.04 -1.36
C HIS A 138 -9.82 15.74 -0.15
N SER A 139 -10.02 16.47 0.94
CA SER A 139 -9.46 16.08 2.24
C SER A 139 -10.31 14.99 2.90
N SER A 140 -9.66 14.06 3.55
CA SER A 140 -10.31 12.98 4.31
C SER A 140 -9.62 12.83 5.65
N HIS A 141 -10.36 13.01 6.74
CA HIS A 141 -9.89 12.72 8.09
C HIS A 141 -10.97 12.05 8.91
N GLY A 142 -10.57 11.16 9.80
CA GLY A 142 -11.49 10.50 10.71
C GLY A 142 -11.99 11.43 11.80
N LYS A 143 -13.10 11.05 12.43
CA LYS A 143 -13.71 11.79 13.54
C LYS A 143 -13.77 10.98 14.84
N LEU A 144 -13.61 9.66 14.74
CA LEU A 144 -13.68 8.76 15.89
C LEU A 144 -12.30 8.65 16.56
N SER A 145 -12.30 8.50 17.87
CA SER A 145 -11.07 8.16 18.58
C SER A 145 -10.61 6.75 18.19
N PRO A 146 -9.28 6.52 18.11
CA PRO A 146 -8.75 5.18 17.90
C PRO A 146 -9.25 4.21 18.97
N ILE A 147 -9.43 2.94 18.57
CA ILE A 147 -9.85 1.89 19.51
C ILE A 147 -8.78 1.62 20.59
N SER A 148 -7.53 1.95 20.32
CA SER A 148 -6.39 1.80 21.22
C SER A 148 -5.26 2.73 20.82
N ASP A 149 -4.50 3.22 21.79
CA ASP A 149 -3.30 4.04 21.56
C ASP A 149 -2.15 3.27 20.90
N SER A 150 -2.22 1.95 20.86
CA SER A 150 -1.22 1.10 20.19
C SER A 150 -1.46 0.93 18.70
N VAL A 151 -2.66 1.25 18.19
CA VAL A 151 -2.98 1.18 16.76
C VAL A 151 -2.30 2.34 16.03
N ARG A 152 -1.69 2.05 14.90
CA ARG A 152 -0.96 3.02 14.08
C ARG A 152 -1.65 3.22 12.74
N SER A 153 -1.42 4.38 12.14
CA SER A 153 -1.84 4.63 10.76
C SER A 153 -0.99 3.84 9.76
N GLU A 154 -1.52 3.62 8.57
CA GLU A 154 -0.80 2.96 7.48
C GLU A 154 0.53 3.67 7.14
N PRO A 155 0.59 5.02 7.02
CA PRO A 155 1.86 5.71 6.82
C PRO A 155 2.87 5.47 7.94
N ALA A 156 2.45 5.49 9.20
CA ALA A 156 3.34 5.24 10.34
C ALA A 156 3.86 3.79 10.36
N ILE A 157 3.03 2.81 9.99
CA ILE A 157 3.44 1.41 9.88
C ILE A 157 4.47 1.24 8.76
N VAL A 158 4.21 1.80 7.58
CA VAL A 158 5.12 1.71 6.42
C VAL A 158 6.44 2.41 6.73
N ALA A 159 6.40 3.61 7.29
CA ALA A 159 7.61 4.34 7.70
C ALA A 159 8.42 3.57 8.75
N GLY A 160 7.75 2.97 9.74
CA GLY A 160 8.40 2.15 10.76
C GLY A 160 9.09 0.90 10.19
N ILE A 161 8.43 0.21 9.25
CA ILE A 161 9.00 -0.95 8.55
C ILE A 161 10.20 -0.51 7.69
N ALA A 162 10.05 0.58 6.94
CA ALA A 162 11.12 1.12 6.11
C ALA A 162 12.35 1.48 6.95
N LYS A 163 12.16 2.20 8.04
CA LYS A 163 13.22 2.54 9.00
C LYS A 163 13.94 1.30 9.55
N ALA A 164 13.17 0.28 9.93
CA ALA A 164 13.72 -0.95 10.50
C ALA A 164 14.47 -1.81 9.46
N THR A 165 14.08 -1.75 8.18
CA THR A 165 14.65 -2.63 7.13
C THR A 165 15.73 -1.95 6.30
N LEU A 166 15.59 -0.66 6.02
CA LEU A 166 16.54 0.09 5.17
C LEU A 166 17.66 0.71 5.96
N HIS A 167 17.57 0.71 7.29
CA HIS A 167 18.47 1.42 8.17
C HIS A 167 18.63 2.90 7.71
N GLU A 168 19.76 3.50 7.87
CA GLU A 168 20.00 4.91 7.49
C GLU A 168 20.32 5.12 6.00
N LYS A 169 19.97 4.17 5.14
CA LYS A 169 20.16 4.33 3.70
C LYS A 169 19.23 5.40 3.15
N GLY A 170 19.81 6.40 2.53
CA GLY A 170 19.11 7.36 1.70
C GLY A 170 18.61 8.63 2.34
N ASN A 171 18.97 8.93 3.60
CA ASN A 171 18.61 10.20 4.27
C ASN A 171 17.09 10.52 4.23
N ILE A 172 16.24 9.48 4.18
CA ILE A 172 14.78 9.65 4.10
C ILE A 172 14.21 9.88 5.50
N PRO A 173 13.51 10.99 5.75
CA PRO A 173 13.02 11.35 7.07
C PRO A 173 11.73 10.58 7.44
N TRP A 174 11.82 9.25 7.62
CA TRP A 174 10.68 8.38 7.88
C TRP A 174 9.84 8.81 9.08
N ASP A 175 10.47 9.29 10.15
CA ASP A 175 9.75 9.74 11.34
C ASP A 175 8.93 11.00 11.04
N THR A 176 9.52 11.96 10.31
CA THR A 176 8.82 13.17 9.87
C THR A 176 7.60 12.83 9.01
N PHE A 177 7.73 11.88 8.09
CA PHE A 177 6.60 11.43 7.25
C PHE A 177 5.46 10.81 8.06
N ALA A 178 5.77 10.11 9.15
CA ALA A 178 4.78 9.54 10.04
C ALA A 178 4.13 10.60 10.96
N GLU A 179 4.87 11.65 11.30
CA GLU A 179 4.40 12.74 12.18
C GLU A 179 3.63 13.83 11.47
N ASP A 180 4.01 14.12 10.23
CA ASP A 180 3.38 15.14 9.39
C ASP A 180 3.24 14.65 7.95
N TYR A 181 2.02 14.27 7.55
CA TYR A 181 1.73 13.79 6.20
C TYR A 181 1.92 14.85 5.12
N SER A 182 1.94 16.13 5.46
CA SER A 182 2.21 17.19 4.49
C SER A 182 3.65 17.09 3.97
N SER A 183 4.58 16.63 4.79
CA SER A 183 5.99 16.44 4.44
C SER A 183 6.23 15.34 3.39
N ILE A 184 5.27 14.42 3.19
CA ILE A 184 5.39 13.37 2.15
C ILE A 184 5.31 13.97 0.74
N ARG A 185 4.78 15.17 0.60
CA ARG A 185 4.54 15.84 -0.69
C ARG A 185 5.54 16.93 -1.03
N SER A 186 6.43 17.25 -0.14
CA SER A 186 7.43 18.30 -0.31
C SER A 186 8.71 17.80 -0.97
#